data_429c28522acb593f31769e91112773d4
#
_entry.id   429c28522acb593f31769e91112773d4
#
_cell.length_a   1.000
_cell.length_b   1.000
_cell.length_c   1.000
_cell.angle_alpha   90.00
_cell.angle_beta   90.00
_cell.angle_gamma   90.00
#
_symmetry.space_group_name_H-M   'P 1'
#
loop_
_entity.id
_entity.type
_entity.pdbx_description
1 polymer ?
#
loop_
_entity_poly.entity_id
_entity_poly.type
_entity_poly.pdbx_seq_one_letter_code
_entity_poly.pdbx_strand_id
1 'polypeptide(L)'
;MEVDKADAPETDRSLPIALLRARERVMGPIRQMLADVGVTEQQWRVLRVLDECGTLDPTEIADRSCLLLPSLTRIMHTLVAKGLITRAPHPTDRRKQCISITEAGRKVIRDNLEESRRLNRWMRENFGSERLDMLLDLLNELDRMKRDDGHDPAATPPKERA
;
A
#
# COMPACT_ATOMS: atom_id res chain seq x y z
N MET A 1 26.50 -19.89 -20.99
CA MET A 1 26.89 -18.51 -20.63
C MET A 1 26.76 -18.42 -19.11
N GLU A 2 27.85 -18.63 -18.39
CA GLU A 2 27.89 -18.46 -16.95
C GLU A 2 27.65 -16.99 -16.64
N VAL A 3 26.55 -16.69 -15.99
CA VAL A 3 26.33 -15.36 -15.42
C VAL A 3 27.33 -15.22 -14.28
N ASP A 4 28.25 -14.27 -14.43
CA ASP A 4 29.27 -13.99 -13.43
C ASP A 4 28.60 -13.63 -12.11
N LYS A 5 28.72 -14.47 -11.10
CA LYS A 5 28.18 -14.25 -9.74
C LYS A 5 28.80 -13.06 -9.03
N ALA A 6 29.87 -12.47 -9.60
CA ALA A 6 30.60 -11.36 -9.00
C ALA A 6 29.87 -10.00 -9.09
N ASP A 7 28.84 -9.89 -9.95
CA ASP A 7 28.15 -8.60 -10.21
C ASP A 7 26.77 -8.48 -9.52
N ALA A 8 26.32 -9.50 -8.80
CA ALA A 8 25.10 -9.43 -8.02
C ALA A 8 25.40 -8.79 -6.64
N PRO A 9 24.72 -7.66 -6.27
CA PRO A 9 24.95 -7.07 -4.97
C PRO A 9 24.64 -8.08 -3.86
N GLU A 10 25.48 -8.10 -2.82
CA GLU A 10 25.23 -8.90 -1.62
C GLU A 10 23.81 -8.64 -1.12
N THR A 11 23.15 -9.66 -0.55
CA THR A 11 21.75 -9.57 -0.11
C THR A 11 21.49 -8.38 0.83
N ASP A 12 22.49 -7.97 1.61
CA ASP A 12 22.41 -6.84 2.52
C ASP A 12 22.45 -5.48 1.80
N ARG A 13 22.96 -5.44 0.57
CA ARG A 13 23.03 -4.25 -0.30
C ARG A 13 21.98 -4.29 -1.40
N SER A 14 21.15 -5.32 -1.45
CA SER A 14 20.04 -5.43 -2.41
C SER A 14 18.86 -4.59 -1.94
N LEU A 15 18.54 -3.51 -2.70
CA LEU A 15 17.40 -2.63 -2.39
C LEU A 15 16.07 -3.38 -2.27
N PRO A 16 15.68 -4.32 -3.17
CA PRO A 16 14.44 -5.07 -3.03
C PRO A 16 14.39 -5.86 -1.71
N ILE A 17 15.48 -6.51 -1.32
CA ILE A 17 15.54 -7.29 -0.09
C ILE A 17 15.52 -6.38 1.13
N ALA A 18 16.23 -5.25 1.09
CA ALA A 18 16.21 -4.26 2.17
C ALA A 18 14.80 -3.70 2.41
N LEU A 19 14.08 -3.37 1.33
CA LEU A 19 12.69 -2.91 1.40
C LEU A 19 11.76 -3.97 2.00
N LEU A 20 11.90 -5.23 1.59
CA LEU A 20 11.09 -6.33 2.15
C LEU A 20 11.35 -6.51 3.65
N ARG A 21 12.62 -6.54 4.08
CA ARG A 21 13.00 -6.67 5.50
C ARG A 21 12.49 -5.49 6.33
N ALA A 22 12.67 -4.26 5.83
CA ALA A 22 12.18 -3.05 6.49
C ALA A 22 10.66 -3.07 6.61
N ARG A 23 9.96 -3.43 5.53
CA ARG A 23 8.50 -3.57 5.52
C ARG A 23 8.03 -4.57 6.58
N GLU A 24 8.63 -5.75 6.67
CA GLU A 24 8.25 -6.75 7.68
C GLU A 24 8.47 -6.24 9.11
N ARG A 25 9.56 -5.53 9.35
CA ARG A 25 9.84 -4.92 10.66
C ARG A 25 8.80 -3.87 11.06
N VAL A 26 8.40 -3.02 10.12
CA VAL A 26 7.43 -1.95 10.36
C VAL A 26 6.00 -2.50 10.45
N MET A 27 5.65 -3.46 9.58
CA MET A 27 4.28 -3.96 9.46
C MET A 27 3.92 -5.04 10.48
N GLY A 28 4.88 -5.70 11.10
CA GLY A 28 4.60 -6.73 12.11
C GLY A 28 3.69 -6.24 13.23
N PRO A 29 4.06 -5.19 13.97
CA PRO A 29 3.23 -4.60 15.03
C PRO A 29 1.87 -4.09 14.52
N ILE A 30 1.84 -3.50 13.31
CA ILE A 30 0.61 -3.01 12.69
C ILE A 30 -0.36 -4.15 12.41
N ARG A 31 0.12 -5.27 11.86
CA ARG A 31 -0.72 -6.46 11.61
C ARG A 31 -1.29 -7.04 12.91
N GLN A 32 -0.53 -7.02 13.98
CA GLN A 32 -1.00 -7.47 15.29
C GLN A 32 -2.14 -6.57 15.80
N MET A 33 -1.97 -5.26 15.74
CA MET A 33 -3.02 -4.28 16.08
C MET A 33 -4.30 -4.51 15.24
N LEU A 34 -4.15 -4.76 13.94
CA LEU A 34 -5.28 -4.92 13.02
C LEU A 34 -6.01 -6.27 13.21
N ALA A 35 -5.33 -7.31 13.70
CA ALA A 35 -5.93 -8.61 13.97
C ALA A 35 -7.04 -8.50 15.01
N ASP A 36 -6.88 -7.66 16.03
CA ASP A 36 -7.84 -7.45 17.11
C ASP A 36 -9.16 -6.81 16.63
N VAL A 37 -9.10 -6.08 15.51
CA VAL A 37 -10.30 -5.43 14.92
C VAL A 37 -10.83 -6.16 13.69
N GLY A 38 -10.26 -7.30 13.35
CA GLY A 38 -10.70 -8.12 12.23
C GLY A 38 -10.52 -7.47 10.86
N VAL A 39 -9.52 -6.60 10.71
CA VAL A 39 -9.19 -5.88 9.47
C VAL A 39 -7.80 -6.30 9.00
N THR A 40 -7.66 -6.65 7.73
CA THR A 40 -6.34 -6.95 7.15
C THR A 40 -5.55 -5.69 6.85
N GLU A 41 -4.22 -5.80 6.71
CA GLU A 41 -3.34 -4.72 6.30
C GLU A 41 -3.83 -4.02 5.01
N GLN A 42 -4.24 -4.80 4.02
CA GLN A 42 -4.74 -4.27 2.75
C GLN A 42 -6.08 -3.53 2.92
N GLN A 43 -6.99 -4.07 3.73
CA GLN A 43 -8.26 -3.41 4.07
C GLN A 43 -8.02 -2.10 4.81
N TRP A 44 -7.09 -2.09 5.76
CA TRP A 44 -6.69 -0.89 6.50
C TRP A 44 -6.17 0.20 5.56
N ARG A 45 -5.28 -0.13 4.60
CA ARG A 45 -4.77 0.85 3.62
C ARG A 45 -5.90 1.50 2.82
N VAL A 46 -6.86 0.70 2.36
CA VAL A 46 -8.04 1.22 1.64
C VAL A 46 -8.86 2.17 2.51
N LEU A 47 -9.13 1.79 3.77
CA LEU A 47 -9.87 2.65 4.70
C LEU A 47 -9.12 3.95 4.97
N ARG A 48 -7.79 3.90 5.17
CA ARG A 48 -6.95 5.08 5.40
C ARG A 48 -6.99 6.04 4.19
N VAL A 49 -6.85 5.52 2.98
CA VAL A 49 -6.93 6.32 1.76
C VAL A 49 -8.28 7.03 1.63
N LEU A 50 -9.38 6.31 1.90
CA LEU A 50 -10.72 6.89 1.84
C LEU A 50 -11.01 7.88 2.98
N ASP A 51 -10.42 7.68 4.16
CA ASP A 51 -10.55 8.61 5.28
C ASP A 51 -9.83 9.94 4.99
N GLU A 52 -8.66 9.88 4.37
CA GLU A 52 -7.83 11.05 4.06
C GLU A 52 -8.30 11.80 2.81
N CYS A 53 -8.69 11.08 1.77
CA CYS A 53 -8.97 11.67 0.45
C CYS A 53 -10.47 11.81 0.14
N GLY A 54 -11.33 11.24 0.97
CA GLY A 54 -12.78 11.25 0.73
C GLY A 54 -13.24 10.22 -0.28
N THR A 55 -14.23 10.58 -1.09
CA THR A 55 -14.81 9.68 -2.10
C THR A 55 -13.91 9.58 -3.33
N LEU A 56 -13.57 8.36 -3.72
CA LEU A 56 -12.67 8.06 -4.83
C LEU A 56 -13.26 6.98 -5.75
N ASP A 57 -12.74 6.89 -6.97
CA ASP A 57 -12.99 5.75 -7.84
C ASP A 57 -12.03 4.57 -7.52
N PRO A 58 -12.33 3.34 -8.01
CA PRO A 58 -11.49 2.18 -7.72
C PRO A 58 -10.05 2.30 -8.24
N THR A 59 -9.82 3.00 -9.35
CA THR A 59 -8.46 3.18 -9.91
C THR A 59 -7.64 4.07 -9.01
N GLU A 60 -8.20 5.20 -8.56
CA GLU A 60 -7.55 6.11 -7.62
C GLU A 60 -7.23 5.41 -6.28
N ILE A 61 -8.14 4.56 -5.79
CA ILE A 61 -7.91 3.78 -4.56
C ILE A 61 -6.76 2.79 -4.77
N ALA A 62 -6.73 2.07 -5.90
CA ALA A 62 -5.69 1.10 -6.22
C ALA A 62 -4.31 1.76 -6.21
N ASP A 63 -4.18 2.87 -6.93
CA ASP A 63 -2.94 3.63 -7.03
C ASP A 63 -2.46 4.13 -5.65
N ARG A 64 -3.33 4.82 -4.91
CA ARG A 64 -3.00 5.41 -3.60
C ARG A 64 -2.74 4.35 -2.51
N SER A 65 -3.39 3.19 -2.59
CA SER A 65 -3.19 2.10 -1.63
C SER A 65 -2.12 1.09 -2.05
N CYS A 66 -1.46 1.30 -3.19
CA CYS A 66 -0.47 0.37 -3.77
C CYS A 66 -1.04 -1.05 -3.89
N LEU A 67 -2.21 -1.17 -4.51
CA LEU A 67 -2.90 -2.43 -4.75
C LEU A 67 -3.20 -2.64 -6.23
N LEU A 68 -3.14 -3.88 -6.68
CA LEU A 68 -3.62 -4.23 -8.01
C LEU A 68 -5.16 -4.22 -8.05
N LEU A 69 -5.76 -3.72 -9.13
CA LEU A 69 -7.23 -3.63 -9.28
C LEU A 69 -7.98 -4.95 -9.01
N PRO A 70 -7.52 -6.14 -9.46
CA PRO A 70 -8.18 -7.40 -9.13
C PRO A 70 -8.21 -7.70 -7.64
N SER A 71 -7.12 -7.40 -6.93
CA SER A 71 -7.02 -7.54 -5.47
C SER A 71 -7.93 -6.55 -4.76
N LEU A 72 -7.93 -5.29 -5.20
CA LEU A 72 -8.78 -4.24 -4.65
C LEU A 72 -10.27 -4.59 -4.79
N THR A 73 -10.71 -5.14 -5.94
CA THR A 73 -12.11 -5.54 -6.14
C THR A 73 -12.59 -6.51 -5.06
N ARG A 74 -11.78 -7.51 -4.72
CA ARG A 74 -12.11 -8.48 -3.66
C ARG A 74 -12.10 -7.83 -2.27
N ILE A 75 -11.15 -6.94 -2.02
CA ILE A 75 -11.04 -6.19 -0.76
C ILE A 75 -12.26 -5.30 -0.56
N MET A 76 -12.67 -4.54 -1.57
CA MET A 76 -13.85 -3.69 -1.54
C MET A 76 -15.13 -4.49 -1.28
N HIS A 77 -15.26 -5.66 -1.93
CA HIS A 77 -16.42 -6.54 -1.69
C HIS A 77 -16.52 -6.93 -0.19
N THR A 78 -15.41 -7.31 0.41
CA THR A 78 -15.36 -7.63 1.84
C THR A 78 -15.65 -6.42 2.73
N LEU A 79 -15.12 -5.24 2.40
CA LEU A 79 -15.36 -4.01 3.16
C LEU A 79 -16.82 -3.54 3.07
N VAL A 80 -17.46 -3.69 1.91
CA VAL A 80 -18.91 -3.43 1.74
C VAL A 80 -19.71 -4.40 2.59
N ALA A 81 -19.40 -5.70 2.54
CA ALA A 81 -20.08 -6.73 3.35
C ALA A 81 -19.94 -6.46 4.85
N LYS A 82 -18.84 -5.87 5.29
CA LYS A 82 -18.61 -5.43 6.68
C LYS A 82 -19.29 -4.07 7.01
N GLY A 83 -19.88 -3.40 6.05
CA GLY A 83 -20.47 -2.08 6.23
C GLY A 83 -19.47 -0.95 6.47
N LEU A 84 -18.19 -1.15 6.14
CA LEU A 84 -17.12 -0.17 6.39
C LEU A 84 -16.95 0.84 5.25
N ILE A 85 -17.39 0.49 4.04
CA ILE A 85 -17.44 1.38 2.87
C ILE A 85 -18.78 1.24 2.16
N THR A 86 -19.12 2.24 1.34
CA THR A 86 -20.27 2.21 0.43
C THR A 86 -19.81 2.36 -1.01
N ARG A 87 -20.64 1.86 -1.94
CA ARG A 87 -20.45 1.99 -3.38
C ARG A 87 -21.69 2.67 -3.97
N ALA A 88 -21.49 3.67 -4.79
CA ALA A 88 -22.53 4.36 -5.52
C ALA A 88 -22.12 4.60 -6.98
N PRO A 89 -23.07 4.68 -7.94
CA PRO A 89 -22.76 5.16 -9.27
C PRO A 89 -22.21 6.58 -9.23
N HIS A 90 -21.27 6.91 -10.11
CA HIS A 90 -20.79 8.29 -10.24
C HIS A 90 -21.93 9.20 -10.74
N PRO A 91 -22.11 10.41 -10.19
CA PRO A 91 -23.26 11.27 -10.50
C PRO A 91 -23.44 11.62 -12.00
N THR A 92 -22.32 11.75 -12.72
CA THR A 92 -22.31 12.18 -14.14
C THR A 92 -21.86 11.08 -15.11
N ASP A 93 -21.24 9.99 -14.62
CA ASP A 93 -20.79 8.87 -15.45
C ASP A 93 -21.15 7.54 -14.80
N ARG A 94 -22.26 6.95 -15.24
CA ARG A 94 -22.77 5.67 -14.72
C ARG A 94 -21.82 4.47 -14.91
N ARG A 95 -20.77 4.61 -15.74
CA ARG A 95 -19.74 3.58 -15.93
C ARG A 95 -18.74 3.57 -14.79
N LYS A 96 -18.62 4.68 -14.08
CA LYS A 96 -17.74 4.84 -12.92
C LYS A 96 -18.48 4.59 -11.63
N GLN A 97 -17.73 4.18 -10.62
CA GLN A 97 -18.23 3.98 -9.26
C GLN A 97 -17.51 4.92 -8.32
N CYS A 98 -18.25 5.43 -7.35
CA CYS A 98 -17.73 6.19 -6.24
C CYS A 98 -17.74 5.32 -4.99
N ILE A 99 -16.60 5.27 -4.33
CA ILE A 99 -16.39 4.52 -3.09
C ILE A 99 -16.19 5.53 -1.97
N SER A 100 -16.94 5.36 -0.89
CA SER A 100 -16.84 6.23 0.29
C SER A 100 -16.72 5.41 1.56
N ILE A 101 -15.96 5.93 2.53
CA ILE A 101 -15.89 5.34 3.86
C ILE A 101 -17.19 5.65 4.63
N THR A 102 -17.68 4.67 5.37
CA THR A 102 -18.84 4.84 6.27
C THR A 102 -18.39 5.37 7.64
N GLU A 103 -19.35 5.76 8.47
CA GLU A 103 -19.05 6.11 9.87
C GLU A 103 -18.48 4.92 10.65
N ALA A 104 -18.94 3.69 10.38
CA ALA A 104 -18.35 2.48 10.93
C ALA A 104 -16.89 2.30 10.49
N GLY A 105 -16.57 2.57 9.22
CA GLY A 105 -15.20 2.57 8.73
C GLY A 105 -14.32 3.62 9.41
N ARG A 106 -14.81 4.85 9.56
CA ARG A 106 -14.11 5.91 10.31
C ARG A 106 -13.90 5.54 11.78
N LYS A 107 -14.86 4.88 12.39
CA LYS A 107 -14.73 4.39 13.76
C LYS A 107 -13.56 3.41 13.89
N VAL A 108 -13.41 2.47 12.95
CA VAL A 108 -12.25 1.56 12.92
C VAL A 108 -10.92 2.35 12.86
N ILE A 109 -10.85 3.40 12.06
CA ILE A 109 -9.65 4.26 11.99
C ILE A 109 -9.41 4.94 13.34
N ARG A 110 -10.42 5.62 13.90
CA ARG A 110 -10.27 6.37 15.18
C ARG A 110 -9.86 5.47 16.34
N ASP A 111 -10.47 4.31 16.46
CA ASP A 111 -10.22 3.38 17.59
C ASP A 111 -8.77 2.85 17.57
N ASN A 112 -8.13 2.81 16.41
CA ASN A 112 -6.75 2.34 16.25
C ASN A 112 -5.72 3.48 16.05
N LEU A 113 -6.18 4.72 16.07
CA LEU A 113 -5.31 5.86 15.77
C LEU A 113 -4.23 6.06 16.83
N GLU A 114 -4.56 5.85 18.11
CA GLU A 114 -3.57 6.04 19.19
C GLU A 114 -2.47 4.98 19.15
N GLU A 115 -2.82 3.73 18.87
CA GLU A 115 -1.82 2.68 18.70
C GLU A 115 -0.94 2.93 17.48
N SER A 116 -1.51 3.36 16.36
CA SER A 116 -0.76 3.78 15.17
C SER A 116 0.19 4.94 15.48
N ARG A 117 -0.24 5.93 16.28
CA ARG A 117 0.60 7.04 16.74
C ARG A 117 1.73 6.55 17.65
N ARG A 118 1.44 5.60 18.54
CA ARG A 118 2.44 5.01 19.44
C ARG A 118 3.55 4.31 18.65
N LEU A 119 3.18 3.52 17.64
CA LEU A 119 4.14 2.87 16.76
C LEU A 119 5.00 3.88 15.98
N ASN A 120 4.41 4.97 15.52
CA ASN A 120 5.15 6.04 14.84
C ASN A 120 6.12 6.74 15.80
N ARG A 121 5.69 7.08 17.03
CA ARG A 121 6.58 7.66 18.05
C ARG A 121 7.76 6.74 18.34
N TRP A 122 7.48 5.46 18.54
CA TRP A 122 8.53 4.45 18.78
C TRP A 122 9.57 4.41 17.65
N MET A 123 9.12 4.43 16.39
CA MET A 123 10.03 4.50 15.24
C MET A 123 10.89 5.77 15.26
N ARG A 124 10.30 6.92 15.55
CA ARG A 124 11.01 8.19 15.61
C ARG A 124 12.04 8.23 16.75
N GLU A 125 11.70 7.67 17.89
CA GLU A 125 12.59 7.63 19.07
C GLU A 125 13.77 6.66 18.85
N ASN A 126 13.53 5.50 18.25
CA ASN A 126 14.55 4.46 18.10
C ASN A 126 15.39 4.58 16.82
N PHE A 127 14.82 5.07 15.75
CA PHE A 127 15.53 5.26 14.47
C PHE A 127 16.09 6.68 14.33
N GLY A 128 15.48 7.65 15.00
CA GLY A 128 15.78 9.08 14.93
C GLY A 128 14.82 9.80 13.98
N SER A 129 14.22 10.90 14.44
CA SER A 129 13.21 11.64 13.68
C SER A 129 13.73 12.15 12.34
N GLU A 130 14.89 12.83 12.33
CA GLU A 130 15.51 13.37 11.11
C GLU A 130 15.86 12.25 10.11
N ARG A 131 16.37 11.14 10.61
CA ARG A 131 16.70 9.98 9.76
C ARG A 131 15.46 9.33 9.16
N LEU A 132 14.36 9.27 9.93
CA LEU A 132 13.09 8.75 9.43
C LEU A 132 12.50 9.67 8.36
N ASP A 133 12.53 10.98 8.58
CA ASP A 133 12.05 11.96 7.62
C ASP A 133 12.88 11.90 6.32
N MET A 134 14.20 11.84 6.41
CA MET A 134 15.08 11.65 5.26
C MET A 134 14.79 10.34 4.51
N LEU A 135 14.56 9.24 5.22
CA LEU A 135 14.22 7.96 4.61
C LEU A 135 12.88 8.05 3.84
N LEU A 136 11.87 8.71 4.43
CA LEU A 136 10.57 8.91 3.77
C LEU A 136 10.71 9.77 2.51
N ASP A 137 11.51 10.83 2.55
CA ASP A 137 11.77 11.68 1.39
C ASP A 137 12.46 10.90 0.27
N LEU A 138 13.49 10.11 0.58
CA LEU A 138 14.20 9.27 -0.39
C LEU A 138 13.31 8.18 -0.98
N LEU A 139 12.44 7.56 -0.19
CA LEU A 139 11.47 6.57 -0.68
C LEU A 139 10.44 7.22 -1.61
N ASN A 140 9.95 8.41 -1.27
CA ASN A 140 9.04 9.17 -2.12
C ASN A 140 9.71 9.63 -3.43
N GLU A 141 10.99 9.98 -3.39
CA GLU A 141 11.77 10.30 -4.59
C GLU A 141 11.92 9.07 -5.49
N LEU A 142 12.28 7.93 -4.90
CA LEU A 142 12.39 6.65 -5.59
C LEU A 142 11.07 6.25 -6.27
N ASP A 143 9.93 6.42 -5.60
CA ASP A 143 8.58 6.13 -6.13
C ASP A 143 8.24 7.02 -7.34
N ARG A 144 8.69 8.28 -7.33
CA ARG A 144 8.46 9.23 -8.43
C ARG A 144 9.39 9.05 -9.62
N MET A 145 10.43 8.23 -9.50
CA MET A 145 11.34 7.97 -10.62
C MET A 145 10.57 7.35 -11.78
N LYS A 146 10.54 8.03 -12.91
CA LYS A 146 10.03 7.45 -14.15
C LYS A 146 10.99 6.34 -14.58
N ARG A 147 10.47 5.15 -14.80
CA ARG A 147 11.21 4.15 -15.56
C ARG A 147 11.37 4.69 -16.98
N ASP A 148 12.59 4.78 -17.47
CA ASP A 148 12.81 4.98 -18.90
C ASP A 148 12.20 3.78 -19.63
N ASP A 149 11.21 4.04 -20.50
CA ASP A 149 10.31 3.05 -21.13
C ASP A 149 11.03 2.06 -22.08
N GLY A 150 12.37 1.97 -22.00
CA GLY A 150 13.20 1.02 -22.77
C GLY A 150 13.40 -0.34 -22.14
N HIS A 151 13.11 -0.51 -20.86
CA HIS A 151 13.36 -1.77 -20.18
C HIS A 151 12.32 -2.05 -19.09
N ASP A 152 11.14 -2.54 -19.49
CA ASP A 152 10.20 -3.16 -18.55
C ASP A 152 10.64 -4.62 -18.30
N PRO A 153 11.28 -4.93 -17.16
CA PRO A 153 11.67 -6.31 -16.84
C PRO A 153 10.45 -7.23 -16.60
N ALA A 154 9.24 -6.69 -16.57
CA ALA A 154 7.99 -7.44 -16.47
C ALA A 154 7.32 -7.64 -17.84
N ALA A 155 7.82 -7.05 -18.92
CA ALA A 155 7.37 -7.33 -20.27
C ALA A 155 7.84 -8.74 -20.67
N THR A 156 6.98 -9.71 -20.51
CA THR A 156 7.19 -11.06 -21.04
C THR A 156 7.33 -10.96 -22.56
N PRO A 157 8.44 -11.42 -23.17
CA PRO A 157 8.58 -11.40 -24.62
C PRO A 157 7.42 -12.18 -25.26
N PRO A 158 6.91 -11.73 -26.41
CA PRO A 158 5.84 -12.45 -27.11
C PRO A 158 6.30 -13.87 -27.42
N LYS A 159 5.48 -14.85 -27.00
CA LYS A 159 5.72 -16.26 -27.38
C LYS A 159 5.67 -16.33 -28.89
N GLU A 160 6.83 -16.57 -29.52
CA GLU A 160 6.89 -16.99 -30.93
C GLU A 160 6.04 -18.25 -31.07
N ARG A 161 4.98 -18.12 -31.86
CA ARG A 161 4.20 -19.28 -32.29
C ARG A 161 4.99 -19.97 -33.41
N ALA A 162 5.46 -21.18 -33.12
CA ALA A 162 5.89 -22.14 -34.14
C ALA A 162 4.68 -22.77 -34.77
#